data_860b5c1e640b2c305f888413b088f154
#
_entry.id   860b5c1e640b2c305f888413b088f154
#
_cell.length_a   1.000
_cell.length_b   1.000
_cell.length_c   1.000
_cell.angle_alpha   90.00
_cell.angle_beta   90.00
_cell.angle_gamma   90.00
#
_symmetry.space_group_name_H-M   'P 1'
#
loop_
_entity.id
_entity.type
_entity.pdbx_description
1 polymer ?
#
loop_
_entity_poly.entity_id
_entity_poly.type
_entity_poly.pdbx_seq_one_letter_code
_entity_poly.pdbx_strand_id
1 'polypeptide(L)'
;RDHIYPAATVVGTQGKELKIYFIASKAPGLGVENPQQVSAFLYPPEYSKDPPLFSRALIHRNDTQEIIFVSGTASILGHSTLHEGDVLKQLEVCVDNIRRLIKTAANENQCSAINLADMTQLKVYVKNPGDFTSVRNHLKRIIGGISTTCFIQADLCRDNLLVEIEALAIQATS
;
A
#
# COMPACT_ATOMS: atom_id res chain seq x y z
N ARG A 1 0.37 16.55 -20.36
CA ARG A 1 1.19 15.42 -19.83
C ARG A 1 0.48 14.96 -18.59
N ASP A 2 -0.03 13.74 -18.62
CA ASP A 2 -0.61 13.13 -17.43
C ASP A 2 0.50 13.03 -16.40
N HIS A 3 0.29 13.62 -15.23
CA HIS A 3 1.25 13.58 -14.15
C HIS A 3 1.28 12.16 -13.57
N ILE A 4 2.39 11.45 -13.71
CA ILE A 4 2.60 10.17 -13.07
C ILE A 4 3.12 10.46 -11.66
N TYR A 5 2.34 10.11 -10.66
CA TYR A 5 2.76 10.20 -9.26
C TYR A 5 3.46 8.91 -8.83
N PRO A 6 4.46 8.97 -7.93
CA PRO A 6 5.13 7.78 -7.42
C PRO A 6 4.18 6.92 -6.58
N ALA A 7 4.49 5.64 -6.41
CA ALA A 7 4.03 4.92 -5.25
C ALA A 7 4.78 5.45 -4.01
N ALA A 8 4.08 5.70 -2.93
CA ALA A 8 4.66 6.28 -1.72
C ALA A 8 3.97 5.82 -0.45
N THR A 9 4.74 5.78 0.63
CA THR A 9 4.28 5.53 2.00
C THR A 9 4.86 6.58 2.92
N VAL A 10 4.04 7.18 3.77
CA VAL A 10 4.47 8.14 4.78
C VAL A 10 3.90 7.71 6.13
N VAL A 11 4.77 7.41 7.08
CA VAL A 11 4.41 6.98 8.43
C VAL A 11 5.25 7.71 9.47
N GLY A 12 4.68 7.93 10.66
CA GLY A 12 5.39 8.47 11.80
C GLY A 12 6.22 7.40 12.50
N THR A 13 7.52 7.62 12.65
CA THR A 13 8.41 6.73 13.40
C THR A 13 8.87 7.41 14.68
N GLN A 14 9.33 6.61 15.67
CA GLN A 14 9.93 7.16 16.88
C GLN A 14 11.20 7.95 16.52
N GLY A 15 11.36 9.11 17.15
CA GLY A 15 12.52 9.99 16.94
C GLY A 15 12.12 11.37 16.43
N LYS A 16 13.13 12.23 16.23
CA LYS A 16 12.95 13.61 15.75
C LYS A 16 13.44 13.82 14.32
N GLU A 17 13.91 12.75 13.67
CA GLU A 17 14.55 12.82 12.36
C GLU A 17 13.55 12.46 11.27
N LEU A 18 13.56 13.23 10.19
CA LEU A 18 12.91 12.83 8.94
C LEU A 18 13.82 11.85 8.20
N LYS A 19 13.33 10.64 7.92
CA LYS A 19 14.02 9.63 7.12
C LYS A 19 13.34 9.51 5.78
N ILE A 20 14.11 9.73 4.71
CA ILE A 20 13.61 9.61 3.34
C ILE A 20 14.47 8.59 2.62
N TYR A 21 13.84 7.63 1.94
CA TYR A 21 14.48 6.78 0.95
C TYR A 21 13.61 6.73 -0.30
N PHE A 22 14.22 6.56 -1.45
CA PHE A 22 13.50 6.46 -2.73
C PHE A 22 14.27 5.59 -3.72
N ILE A 23 13.52 5.07 -4.69
CA ILE A 23 14.07 4.39 -5.87
C ILE A 23 13.71 5.26 -7.07
N ALA A 24 14.70 5.54 -7.91
CA ALA A 24 14.52 6.31 -9.14
C ALA A 24 14.96 5.50 -10.35
N SER A 25 14.24 5.66 -11.46
CA SER A 25 14.56 5.03 -12.73
C SER A 25 14.54 6.07 -13.86
N LYS A 26 15.31 5.84 -14.93
CA LYS A 26 15.24 6.64 -16.16
C LYS A 26 14.00 6.31 -16.99
N ALA A 27 13.51 5.08 -16.91
CA ALA A 27 12.28 4.68 -17.57
C ALA A 27 11.07 5.10 -16.72
N PRO A 28 10.00 5.63 -17.34
CA PRO A 28 8.80 5.99 -16.61
C PRO A 28 8.12 4.74 -16.05
N GLY A 29 7.49 4.88 -14.88
CA GLY A 29 6.58 3.88 -14.35
C GLY A 29 5.14 4.15 -14.81
N LEU A 30 4.26 3.18 -14.62
CA LEU A 30 2.82 3.29 -14.85
C LEU A 30 2.11 3.39 -13.50
N GLY A 31 1.44 4.51 -13.25
CA GLY A 31 0.63 4.70 -12.04
C GLY A 31 -0.68 3.91 -12.12
N VAL A 32 -1.07 3.31 -11.02
CA VAL A 32 -2.33 2.53 -10.90
C VAL A 32 -3.14 3.07 -9.74
N GLU A 33 -4.44 3.24 -9.97
CA GLU A 33 -5.40 3.68 -8.96
C GLU A 33 -6.36 2.54 -8.56
N ASN A 34 -6.89 2.61 -7.34
CA ASN A 34 -7.87 1.65 -6.85
C ASN A 34 -9.29 2.14 -7.17
N PRO A 35 -10.12 1.37 -7.89
CA PRO A 35 -11.45 1.81 -8.28
C PRO A 35 -12.42 2.03 -7.09
N GLN A 36 -12.08 1.55 -5.90
CA GLN A 36 -12.88 1.76 -4.68
C GLN A 36 -12.36 2.90 -3.79
N GLN A 37 -11.29 3.56 -4.18
CA GLN A 37 -10.73 4.67 -3.42
C GLN A 37 -10.69 5.93 -4.30
N VAL A 38 -10.93 7.08 -3.70
CA VAL A 38 -10.60 8.35 -4.36
C VAL A 38 -9.09 8.42 -4.51
N SER A 39 -8.60 8.82 -5.68
CA SER A 39 -7.17 9.07 -5.89
C SER A 39 -6.65 10.06 -4.86
N ALA A 40 -5.48 9.78 -4.29
CA ALA A 40 -4.96 10.56 -3.16
C ALA A 40 -4.84 12.06 -3.49
N PHE A 41 -4.42 12.38 -4.69
CA PHE A 41 -4.28 13.74 -5.22
C PHE A 41 -5.63 14.46 -5.49
N LEU A 42 -6.76 13.75 -5.33
CA LEU A 42 -8.14 14.28 -5.41
C LEU A 42 -8.85 14.28 -4.05
N TYR A 43 -8.15 14.07 -2.97
CA TYR A 43 -8.76 14.07 -1.63
C TYR A 43 -9.36 15.45 -1.32
N PRO A 44 -10.54 15.47 -0.69
CA PRO A 44 -11.20 16.71 -0.33
C PRO A 44 -10.40 17.51 0.71
N PRO A 45 -10.52 18.86 0.69
CA PRO A 45 -9.72 19.76 1.53
C PRO A 45 -9.88 19.54 3.05
N GLU A 46 -10.91 18.83 3.48
CA GLU A 46 -11.14 18.47 4.89
C GLU A 46 -10.05 17.59 5.48
N TYR A 47 -9.31 16.84 4.64
CA TYR A 47 -8.17 16.01 5.08
C TYR A 47 -6.86 16.75 5.03
N SER A 48 -6.64 17.60 4.04
CA SER A 48 -5.46 18.45 3.90
C SER A 48 -5.72 19.55 2.88
N LYS A 49 -5.20 20.74 3.13
CA LYS A 49 -5.23 21.83 2.16
C LYS A 49 -4.51 21.45 0.86
N ASP A 50 -3.42 20.71 1.00
CA ASP A 50 -2.62 20.20 -0.12
C ASP A 50 -2.76 18.66 -0.11
N PRO A 51 -3.46 18.06 -1.09
CA PRO A 51 -3.64 16.62 -1.15
C PRO A 51 -2.31 15.90 -1.39
N PRO A 52 -2.13 14.69 -0.86
CA PRO A 52 -0.90 13.93 -1.05
C PRO A 52 -0.76 13.47 -2.51
N LEU A 53 0.44 13.65 -3.08
CA LEU A 53 0.73 13.38 -4.49
C LEU A 53 1.36 12.00 -4.66
N PHE A 54 0.54 10.94 -4.63
CA PHE A 54 0.98 9.57 -4.89
C PHE A 54 -0.10 8.77 -5.64
N SER A 55 0.33 7.76 -6.39
CA SER A 55 -0.53 6.72 -6.97
C SER A 55 -0.65 5.54 -6.03
N ARG A 56 -1.76 4.80 -6.08
CA ARG A 56 -1.99 3.63 -5.22
C ARG A 56 -1.00 2.50 -5.47
N ALA A 57 -0.53 2.36 -6.71
CA ALA A 57 0.64 1.58 -7.05
C ALA A 57 1.40 2.22 -8.21
N LEU A 58 2.65 1.78 -8.39
CA LEU A 58 3.47 2.07 -9.56
C LEU A 58 4.03 0.78 -10.11
N ILE A 59 3.86 0.56 -11.41
CA ILE A 59 4.45 -0.58 -12.13
C ILE A 59 5.64 -0.07 -12.92
N HIS A 60 6.78 -0.71 -12.72
CA HIS A 60 7.99 -0.46 -13.49
C HIS A 60 8.43 -1.73 -14.19
N ARG A 61 8.74 -1.63 -15.48
CA ARG A 61 9.25 -2.73 -16.29
C ARG A 61 10.59 -2.40 -16.87
N ASN A 62 11.44 -3.42 -16.92
CA ASN A 62 12.64 -3.45 -17.73
C ASN A 62 12.66 -4.76 -18.54
N ASP A 63 13.76 -5.01 -19.23
CA ASP A 63 13.90 -6.16 -20.13
C ASP A 63 13.79 -7.53 -19.43
N THR A 64 13.96 -7.58 -18.13
CA THR A 64 14.03 -8.82 -17.36
C THR A 64 13.00 -8.94 -16.25
N GLN A 65 12.45 -7.80 -15.78
CA GLN A 65 11.61 -7.78 -14.59
C GLN A 65 10.45 -6.79 -14.71
N GLU A 66 9.33 -7.18 -14.13
CA GLU A 66 8.24 -6.32 -13.76
C GLU A 66 8.24 -6.14 -12.24
N ILE A 67 8.24 -4.89 -11.79
CA ILE A 67 8.25 -4.53 -10.38
C ILE A 67 6.97 -3.74 -10.09
N ILE A 68 6.22 -4.18 -9.09
CA ILE A 68 4.99 -3.53 -8.65
C ILE A 68 5.23 -2.99 -7.25
N PHE A 69 5.21 -1.66 -7.12
CA PHE A 69 5.28 -0.95 -5.85
C PHE A 69 3.86 -0.59 -5.43
N VAL A 70 3.36 -1.17 -4.35
CA VAL A 70 2.07 -0.82 -3.75
C VAL A 70 2.31 0.17 -2.62
N SER A 71 1.70 1.33 -2.72
CA SER A 71 1.76 2.39 -1.71
C SER A 71 1.15 1.93 -0.38
N GLY A 72 1.51 2.61 0.69
CA GLY A 72 0.85 2.44 1.98
C GLY A 72 -0.67 2.44 1.82
N THR A 73 -1.27 1.29 2.15
CA THR A 73 -2.68 1.01 1.95
C THR A 73 -3.34 0.73 3.29
N ALA A 74 -4.24 1.62 3.69
CA ALA A 74 -4.98 1.58 4.94
C ALA A 74 -6.45 1.22 4.74
N SER A 75 -7.20 1.15 5.86
CA SER A 75 -8.64 0.85 5.87
C SER A 75 -9.47 2.03 5.39
N ILE A 76 -9.43 2.30 4.08
CA ILE A 76 -10.11 3.44 3.44
C ILE A 76 -10.98 2.95 2.28
N LEU A 77 -12.25 3.38 2.25
CA LEU A 77 -13.17 3.22 1.12
C LEU A 77 -13.59 4.61 0.65
N GLY A 78 -13.52 4.88 -0.66
CA GLY A 78 -13.60 6.24 -1.14
C GLY A 78 -12.48 7.08 -0.54
N HIS A 79 -12.83 8.00 0.33
CA HIS A 79 -11.91 8.79 1.15
C HIS A 79 -12.12 8.60 2.67
N SER A 80 -13.08 7.74 3.09
CA SER A 80 -13.47 7.56 4.48
C SER A 80 -12.77 6.38 5.14
N THR A 81 -12.35 6.54 6.39
CA THR A 81 -11.83 5.45 7.22
C THR A 81 -12.96 4.48 7.59
N LEU A 82 -12.71 3.18 7.46
CA LEU A 82 -13.63 2.13 7.88
C LEU A 82 -13.14 1.44 9.16
N HIS A 83 -14.10 0.91 9.93
CA HIS A 83 -13.86 0.06 11.11
C HIS A 83 -12.94 0.70 12.16
N GLU A 84 -13.23 1.97 12.51
CA GLU A 84 -12.52 2.66 13.58
C GLU A 84 -12.51 1.83 14.88
N GLY A 85 -11.35 1.73 15.52
CA GLY A 85 -11.18 0.96 16.75
C GLY A 85 -11.04 -0.56 16.59
N ASP A 86 -11.21 -1.11 15.38
CA ASP A 86 -11.09 -2.57 15.12
C ASP A 86 -9.92 -2.85 14.15
N VAL A 87 -8.74 -3.13 14.70
CA VAL A 87 -7.52 -3.34 13.92
C VAL A 87 -7.61 -4.53 12.98
N LEU A 88 -8.34 -5.60 13.35
CA LEU A 88 -8.44 -6.80 12.51
C LEU A 88 -9.36 -6.58 11.30
N LYS A 89 -10.48 -5.87 11.49
CA LYS A 89 -11.31 -5.47 10.36
C LYS A 89 -10.62 -4.43 9.47
N GLN A 90 -9.86 -3.50 10.06
CA GLN A 90 -9.03 -2.59 9.27
C GLN A 90 -8.00 -3.36 8.44
N LEU A 91 -7.35 -4.38 9.01
CA LEU A 91 -6.42 -5.24 8.30
C LEU A 91 -7.07 -5.96 7.10
N GLU A 92 -8.29 -6.47 7.28
CA GLU A 92 -9.05 -7.10 6.20
C GLU A 92 -9.33 -6.13 5.05
N VAL A 93 -9.71 -4.89 5.36
CA VAL A 93 -9.91 -3.84 4.34
C VAL A 93 -8.60 -3.48 3.63
N CYS A 94 -7.48 -3.38 4.35
CA CYS A 94 -6.16 -3.16 3.72
C CYS A 94 -5.86 -4.25 2.69
N VAL A 95 -6.03 -5.51 3.08
CA VAL A 95 -5.80 -6.68 2.22
C VAL A 95 -6.72 -6.68 1.01
N ASP A 96 -8.01 -6.39 1.20
CA ASP A 96 -8.98 -6.31 0.10
C ASP A 96 -8.69 -5.15 -0.86
N ASN A 97 -8.29 -4.00 -0.34
CA ASN A 97 -7.86 -2.87 -1.17
C ASN A 97 -6.68 -3.24 -2.07
N ILE A 98 -5.66 -3.91 -1.52
CA ILE A 98 -4.50 -4.36 -2.30
C ILE A 98 -4.92 -5.42 -3.34
N ARG A 99 -5.73 -6.41 -2.96
CA ARG A 99 -6.23 -7.43 -3.91
C ARG A 99 -6.99 -6.82 -5.08
N ARG A 100 -7.83 -5.84 -4.81
CA ARG A 100 -8.58 -5.13 -5.86
C ARG A 100 -7.67 -4.32 -6.77
N LEU A 101 -6.72 -3.61 -6.17
CA LEU A 101 -5.74 -2.81 -6.90
C LEU A 101 -4.96 -3.66 -7.91
N ILE A 102 -4.34 -4.76 -7.46
CA ILE A 102 -3.56 -5.65 -8.33
C ILE A 102 -4.43 -6.37 -9.36
N LYS A 103 -5.66 -6.76 -8.99
CA LYS A 103 -6.61 -7.36 -9.93
C LYS A 103 -7.03 -6.37 -11.01
N THR A 104 -7.28 -5.12 -10.66
CA THR A 104 -7.62 -4.07 -11.62
C THR A 104 -6.45 -3.85 -12.58
N ALA A 105 -5.24 -3.70 -12.07
CA ALA A 105 -4.05 -3.54 -12.89
C ALA A 105 -3.86 -4.71 -13.88
N ALA A 106 -4.05 -5.95 -13.43
CA ALA A 106 -3.94 -7.12 -14.28
C ALA A 106 -5.05 -7.18 -15.35
N ASN A 107 -6.29 -6.87 -15.00
CA ASN A 107 -7.43 -6.86 -15.94
C ASN A 107 -7.25 -5.79 -17.03
N GLU A 108 -6.62 -4.68 -16.71
CA GLU A 108 -6.31 -3.59 -17.65
C GLU A 108 -5.01 -3.84 -18.45
N ASN A 109 -4.43 -5.03 -18.34
CA ASN A 109 -3.14 -5.41 -18.94
C ASN A 109 -1.98 -4.47 -18.53
N GLN A 110 -2.09 -3.88 -17.36
CA GLN A 110 -1.06 -3.01 -16.82
C GLN A 110 0.05 -3.79 -16.11
N CYS A 111 -0.24 -4.99 -15.63
CA CYS A 111 0.75 -5.91 -15.07
C CYS A 111 0.35 -7.37 -15.31
N SER A 112 1.29 -8.28 -15.08
CA SER A 112 1.02 -9.71 -14.99
C SER A 112 0.12 -10.03 -13.81
N ALA A 113 -0.73 -11.06 -13.92
CA ALA A 113 -1.58 -11.49 -12.82
C ALA A 113 -0.71 -11.97 -11.64
N ILE A 114 -0.98 -11.44 -10.46
CA ILE A 114 -0.27 -11.80 -9.23
C ILE A 114 -1.26 -11.95 -8.08
N ASN A 115 -0.99 -12.89 -7.17
CA ASN A 115 -1.73 -13.00 -5.91
C ASN A 115 -0.95 -12.33 -4.79
N LEU A 116 -1.67 -11.95 -3.74
CA LEU A 116 -1.06 -11.32 -2.58
C LEU A 116 -0.06 -12.25 -1.85
N ALA A 117 -0.26 -13.57 -1.94
CA ALA A 117 0.66 -14.58 -1.42
C ALA A 117 2.02 -14.61 -2.17
N ASP A 118 2.04 -14.12 -3.40
CA ASP A 118 3.22 -14.10 -4.27
C ASP A 118 4.02 -12.79 -4.16
N MET A 119 3.59 -11.86 -3.28
CA MET A 119 4.33 -10.63 -3.03
C MET A 119 5.73 -10.93 -2.48
N THR A 120 6.74 -10.26 -3.03
CA THR A 120 8.14 -10.42 -2.64
C THR A 120 8.38 -9.90 -1.22
N GLN A 121 7.70 -8.81 -0.85
CA GLN A 121 7.80 -8.19 0.47
C GLN A 121 6.49 -7.54 0.88
N LEU A 122 6.16 -7.67 2.17
CA LEU A 122 5.17 -6.81 2.84
C LEU A 122 5.83 -6.06 4.00
N LYS A 123 5.50 -4.78 4.14
CA LYS A 123 5.72 -4.01 5.36
C LYS A 123 4.37 -3.70 5.96
N VAL A 124 4.17 -4.10 7.20
CA VAL A 124 2.94 -3.92 7.96
C VAL A 124 3.21 -2.95 9.08
N TYR A 125 2.63 -1.77 8.96
CA TYR A 125 2.72 -0.72 9.96
C TYR A 125 1.58 -0.87 10.95
N VAL A 126 1.90 -1.00 12.23
CA VAL A 126 0.92 -1.22 13.31
C VAL A 126 1.07 -0.10 14.33
N LYS A 127 -0.05 0.60 14.60
CA LYS A 127 -0.03 1.76 15.49
C LYS A 127 0.26 1.35 16.94
N ASN A 128 -0.46 0.36 17.45
CA ASN A 128 -0.34 -0.05 18.84
C ASN A 128 0.50 -1.33 18.97
N PRO A 129 1.58 -1.34 19.75
CA PRO A 129 2.40 -2.54 19.93
C PRO A 129 1.65 -3.76 20.43
N GLY A 130 0.59 -3.56 21.23
CA GLY A 130 -0.28 -4.65 21.73
C GLY A 130 -1.01 -5.43 20.64
N ASP A 131 -1.19 -4.83 19.46
CA ASP A 131 -1.91 -5.44 18.34
C ASP A 131 -1.02 -6.33 17.45
N PHE A 132 0.30 -6.30 17.61
CA PHE A 132 1.24 -7.02 16.74
C PHE A 132 0.92 -8.50 16.57
N THR A 133 0.71 -9.20 17.69
CA THR A 133 0.46 -10.65 17.67
C THR A 133 -0.82 -10.99 16.95
N SER A 134 -1.89 -10.26 17.22
CA SER A 134 -3.21 -10.48 16.60
C SER A 134 -3.18 -10.14 15.11
N VAL A 135 -2.59 -9.01 14.73
CA VAL A 135 -2.39 -8.59 13.33
C VAL A 135 -1.56 -9.61 12.56
N ARG A 136 -0.41 -10.05 13.11
CA ARG A 136 0.45 -11.06 12.48
C ARG A 136 -0.28 -12.39 12.25
N ASN A 137 -0.98 -12.89 13.25
CA ASN A 137 -1.68 -14.18 13.17
C ASN A 137 -2.85 -14.09 12.18
N HIS A 138 -3.59 -13.00 12.20
CA HIS A 138 -4.72 -12.78 11.30
C HIS A 138 -4.24 -12.61 9.85
N LEU A 139 -3.21 -11.80 9.61
CA LEU A 139 -2.62 -11.62 8.29
C LEU A 139 -2.17 -12.96 7.68
N LYS A 140 -1.44 -13.78 8.45
CA LYS A 140 -1.01 -15.11 8.02
C LYS A 140 -2.19 -15.98 7.59
N ARG A 141 -3.32 -15.92 8.32
CA ARG A 141 -4.53 -16.69 8.01
C ARG A 141 -5.20 -16.24 6.71
N ILE A 142 -5.32 -14.93 6.49
CA ILE A 142 -6.07 -14.39 5.34
C ILE A 142 -5.27 -14.34 4.04
N ILE A 143 -3.93 -14.38 4.11
CA ILE A 143 -3.06 -14.35 2.92
C ILE A 143 -2.52 -15.75 2.57
N GLY A 144 -2.46 -16.67 3.53
CA GLY A 144 -2.02 -18.04 3.28
C GLY A 144 -0.51 -18.27 3.35
N GLY A 145 0.25 -17.28 3.71
CA GLY A 145 1.71 -17.35 3.88
C GLY A 145 2.42 -16.30 3.03
N ILE A 146 3.37 -15.62 3.64
CA ILE A 146 4.18 -14.58 3.00
C ILE A 146 5.63 -14.88 3.32
N SER A 147 6.45 -14.94 2.27
CA SER A 147 7.87 -15.27 2.41
C SER A 147 8.64 -14.20 3.20
N THR A 148 8.30 -12.93 3.04
CA THR A 148 9.01 -11.84 3.70
C THR A 148 8.03 -10.76 4.17
N THR A 149 7.74 -10.76 5.47
CA THR A 149 6.91 -9.73 6.11
C THR A 149 7.67 -9.04 7.23
N CYS A 150 7.76 -7.72 7.17
CA CYS A 150 8.29 -6.88 8.22
C CYS A 150 7.14 -6.18 8.95
N PHE A 151 7.10 -6.26 10.28
CA PHE A 151 6.15 -5.54 11.11
C PHE A 151 6.85 -4.37 11.79
N ILE A 152 6.29 -3.19 11.67
CA ILE A 152 6.90 -1.95 12.14
C ILE A 152 5.86 -1.19 12.97
N GLN A 153 6.24 -0.73 14.16
CA GLN A 153 5.42 0.22 14.90
C GLN A 153 5.54 1.60 14.24
N ALA A 154 4.40 2.20 13.92
CA ALA A 154 4.38 3.53 13.31
C ALA A 154 3.05 4.25 13.57
N ASP A 155 3.08 5.56 13.63
CA ASP A 155 1.90 6.40 13.54
C ASP A 155 1.47 6.52 12.08
N LEU A 156 0.15 6.52 11.86
CA LEU A 156 -0.44 6.55 10.52
C LEU A 156 -1.00 7.94 10.21
N CYS A 157 -1.29 8.18 8.95
CA CYS A 157 -1.71 9.50 8.45
C CYS A 157 -3.04 10.03 9.03
N ARG A 158 -3.81 9.17 9.70
CA ARG A 158 -5.03 9.55 10.44
C ARG A 158 -5.06 8.85 11.79
N ASP A 159 -5.59 9.55 12.79
CA ASP A 159 -5.63 9.05 14.17
C ASP A 159 -6.48 7.79 14.36
N ASN A 160 -7.50 7.60 13.55
CA ASN A 160 -8.41 6.45 13.58
C ASN A 160 -7.94 5.25 12.75
N LEU A 161 -6.79 5.34 12.08
CA LEU A 161 -6.13 4.20 11.42
C LEU A 161 -5.22 3.48 12.40
N LEU A 162 -5.28 2.14 12.40
CA LEU A 162 -4.55 1.27 13.32
C LEU A 162 -3.54 0.38 12.62
N VAL A 163 -3.70 0.16 11.31
CA VAL A 163 -2.83 -0.68 10.49
C VAL A 163 -2.79 -0.18 9.05
N GLU A 164 -1.62 -0.33 8.42
CA GLU A 164 -1.35 0.00 7.02
C GLU A 164 -0.40 -1.02 6.43
N ILE A 165 -0.54 -1.34 5.14
CA ILE A 165 0.33 -2.29 4.43
C ILE A 165 0.95 -1.62 3.21
N GLU A 166 2.26 -1.72 3.10
CA GLU A 166 3.05 -1.45 1.88
C GLU A 166 3.48 -2.79 1.29
N ALA A 167 3.44 -2.94 -0.03
CA ALA A 167 3.80 -4.19 -0.67
C ALA A 167 4.72 -3.97 -1.87
N LEU A 168 5.54 -4.99 -2.14
CA LEU A 168 6.43 -5.06 -3.30
C LEU A 168 6.29 -6.43 -3.95
N ALA A 169 6.12 -6.45 -5.26
CA ALA A 169 6.24 -7.67 -6.06
C ALA A 169 7.31 -7.50 -7.13
N ILE A 170 8.11 -8.55 -7.35
CA ILE A 170 9.10 -8.62 -8.42
C ILE A 170 8.83 -9.92 -9.18
N GLN A 171 8.57 -9.78 -10.48
CA GLN A 171 8.31 -10.91 -11.39
C GLN A 171 9.25 -10.83 -12.58
N ALA A 172 9.56 -12.00 -13.20
CA ALA A 172 10.22 -12.01 -14.48
C ALA A 172 9.26 -11.51 -15.57
N THR A 173 9.75 -10.70 -16.50
CA THR A 173 9.01 -10.41 -17.73
C THR A 173 8.95 -11.67 -18.59
N SER A 174 7.74 -12.05 -19.02
CA SER A 174 7.51 -13.16 -19.96
C SER A 174 7.94 -12.81 -21.37
#